data_f11bc1d6d57c8b7f745731d8581546ce
#
_entry.id   f11bc1d6d57c8b7f745731d8581546ce
#
_cell.length_a   1.000
_cell.length_b   1.000
_cell.length_c   1.000
_cell.angle_alpha   90.00
_cell.angle_beta   90.00
_cell.angle_gamma   90.00
#
_symmetry.space_group_name_H-M   'P 1'
#
loop_
_entity.id
_entity.type
_entity.pdbx_description
1 polymer ?
#
loop_
_entity_poly.entity_id
_entity_poly.type
_entity_poly.pdbx_seq_one_letter_code
_entity_poly.pdbx_strand_id
1 'polypeptide(L)'
;MADEERSDRGGERPRNEGGGRFGGPRPEGGDRGEGRGGEGRGGMRRGRPGGRRKVCRFCADKSLKVDYKDVRTLGSFITEGGKIVPSRTSGNCAKHQRQLAVAIKRARVLALLPFSTLGL
;
A
#
# COMPACT_ATOMS: atom_id res chain seq x y z
N MET A 1 24.09 -30.03 35.89
CA MET A 1 23.95 -30.83 34.69
C MET A 1 22.46 -30.97 34.40
N ALA A 2 21.91 -30.09 33.60
CA ALA A 2 20.52 -30.13 33.19
C ALA A 2 20.52 -29.90 31.67
N ASP A 3 20.34 -31.00 30.93
CA ASP A 3 20.12 -31.01 29.48
C ASP A 3 18.70 -30.52 29.21
N GLU A 4 18.58 -29.30 28.69
CA GLU A 4 17.33 -28.80 28.14
C GLU A 4 17.22 -29.19 26.69
N GLU A 5 16.53 -30.31 26.41
CA GLU A 5 16.04 -30.69 25.11
C GLU A 5 15.06 -29.63 24.57
N ARG A 6 15.52 -28.85 23.63
CA ARG A 6 14.65 -28.01 22.79
C ARG A 6 13.94 -28.90 21.78
N SER A 7 12.72 -29.22 22.06
CA SER A 7 11.80 -29.84 21.11
C SER A 7 11.52 -28.87 19.97
N ASP A 8 12.08 -29.20 18.83
CA ASP A 8 11.76 -28.65 17.53
C ASP A 8 10.34 -29.09 17.15
N ARG A 9 9.38 -28.17 17.27
CA ARG A 9 8.04 -28.37 16.75
C ARG A 9 7.99 -27.77 15.37
N GLY A 10 8.36 -28.57 14.38
CA GLY A 10 8.09 -28.32 12.97
C GLY A 10 6.59 -28.17 12.74
N GLY A 11 6.14 -26.93 12.60
CA GLY A 11 4.79 -26.62 12.16
C GLY A 11 4.64 -26.87 10.67
N GLU A 12 4.10 -28.03 10.31
CA GLU A 12 3.63 -28.31 8.96
C GLU A 12 2.54 -27.30 8.58
N ARG A 13 2.80 -26.53 7.56
CA ARG A 13 1.82 -25.63 6.94
C ARG A 13 0.91 -26.48 6.05
N PRO A 14 -0.42 -26.46 6.21
CA PRO A 14 -1.31 -27.18 5.31
C PRO A 14 -1.20 -26.58 3.89
N ARG A 15 -0.91 -27.45 2.94
CA ARG A 15 -0.99 -27.15 1.50
C ARG A 15 -2.47 -26.99 1.17
N ASN A 16 -2.85 -25.80 0.80
CA ASN A 16 -4.19 -25.54 0.27
C ASN A 16 -4.23 -25.98 -1.21
N GLU A 17 -4.56 -27.24 -1.43
CA GLU A 17 -4.95 -27.76 -2.74
C GLU A 17 -6.44 -27.55 -2.91
N GLY A 18 -6.81 -26.46 -3.52
CA GLY A 18 -8.19 -26.13 -3.87
C GLY A 18 -8.26 -25.58 -5.28
N GLY A 19 -7.99 -26.45 -6.26
CA GLY A 19 -8.27 -26.17 -7.67
C GLY A 19 -9.77 -26.20 -7.91
N GLY A 20 -10.41 -25.06 -7.95
CA GLY A 20 -11.77 -24.88 -8.43
C GLY A 20 -11.75 -24.24 -9.82
N ARG A 21 -11.65 -25.06 -10.87
CA ARG A 21 -11.98 -24.64 -12.23
C ARG A 21 -13.48 -24.57 -12.38
N PHE A 22 -14.07 -23.41 -12.25
CA PHE A 22 -15.41 -23.17 -12.76
C PHE A 22 -15.31 -22.67 -14.20
N GLY A 23 -15.33 -23.61 -15.13
CA GLY A 23 -15.64 -23.37 -16.51
C GLY A 23 -17.13 -23.13 -16.66
N GLY A 24 -17.55 -21.89 -16.69
CA GLY A 24 -18.90 -21.54 -17.11
C GLY A 24 -19.03 -21.62 -18.62
N PRO A 25 -20.15 -22.15 -19.17
CA PRO A 25 -20.37 -22.20 -20.60
C PRO A 25 -20.55 -20.80 -21.17
N ARG A 26 -19.86 -20.51 -22.27
CA ARG A 26 -20.07 -19.31 -23.09
C ARG A 26 -21.41 -19.44 -23.77
N PRO A 27 -22.30 -18.46 -23.73
CA PRO A 27 -23.44 -18.43 -24.62
C PRO A 27 -22.97 -18.05 -26.03
N GLU A 28 -23.05 -18.98 -26.94
CA GLU A 28 -23.09 -18.71 -28.37
C GLU A 28 -24.49 -18.18 -28.68
N GLY A 29 -24.59 -16.94 -29.07
CA GLY A 29 -25.83 -16.35 -29.50
C GLY A 29 -25.48 -15.14 -30.35
N GLY A 30 -25.48 -15.37 -31.67
CA GLY A 30 -25.35 -14.33 -32.64
C GLY A 30 -26.55 -13.38 -32.60
N ASP A 31 -26.29 -12.14 -32.90
CA ASP A 31 -27.25 -11.37 -33.68
C ASP A 31 -26.50 -10.32 -34.50
N ARG A 32 -26.76 -10.41 -35.80
CA ARG A 32 -26.35 -9.42 -36.79
C ARG A 32 -27.31 -8.24 -36.66
N GLY A 33 -26.88 -7.19 -36.00
CA GLY A 33 -27.54 -5.90 -36.01
C GLY A 33 -26.79 -4.95 -36.94
N GLU A 34 -27.17 -4.90 -38.19
CA GLU A 34 -26.90 -3.75 -39.05
C GLU A 34 -27.63 -2.54 -38.48
N GLY A 35 -26.94 -1.59 -37.97
CA GLY A 35 -27.46 -0.36 -37.37
C GLY A 35 -26.50 0.80 -37.61
N ARG A 36 -26.59 1.38 -38.79
CA ARG A 36 -26.48 2.82 -39.14
C ARG A 36 -25.74 3.73 -38.15
N GLY A 37 -24.66 4.34 -38.69
CA GLY A 37 -24.35 5.77 -38.65
C GLY A 37 -24.78 6.55 -37.40
N GLY A 38 -23.89 6.63 -36.40
CA GLY A 38 -23.92 7.64 -35.38
C GLY A 38 -22.60 8.37 -35.46
N GLU A 39 -22.61 9.56 -36.06
CA GLU A 39 -21.53 10.55 -35.87
C GLU A 39 -21.45 10.88 -34.41
N GLY A 40 -20.78 10.01 -33.65
CA GLY A 40 -20.41 10.21 -32.30
C GLY A 40 -19.31 11.24 -32.23
N ARG A 41 -19.70 12.47 -31.92
CA ARG A 41 -18.84 13.57 -31.49
C ARG A 41 -17.78 13.00 -30.60
N GLY A 42 -16.52 13.01 -31.08
CA GLY A 42 -15.33 12.72 -30.30
C GLY A 42 -15.27 13.62 -29.09
N GLY A 43 -15.84 13.18 -27.99
CA GLY A 43 -15.61 13.77 -26.69
C GLY A 43 -14.14 13.69 -26.44
N MET A 44 -13.43 14.79 -26.67
CA MET A 44 -12.07 14.96 -26.18
C MET A 44 -12.12 14.66 -24.70
N ARG A 45 -11.71 13.45 -24.33
CA ARG A 45 -11.34 13.16 -22.96
C ARG A 45 -10.20 14.13 -22.66
N ARG A 46 -10.56 15.28 -22.10
CA ARG A 46 -9.59 16.18 -21.49
C ARG A 46 -8.85 15.31 -20.51
N GLY A 47 -7.70 14.80 -20.95
CA GLY A 47 -6.77 14.12 -20.07
C GLY A 47 -6.61 15.06 -18.89
N ARG A 48 -7.00 14.62 -17.72
CA ARG A 48 -6.69 15.35 -16.48
C ARG A 48 -5.20 15.68 -16.59
N PRO A 49 -4.80 16.96 -16.48
CA PRO A 49 -3.40 17.30 -16.51
C PRO A 49 -2.74 16.40 -15.48
N GLY A 50 -1.90 15.48 -15.95
CA GLY A 50 -1.26 14.49 -15.12
C GLY A 50 -0.50 15.24 -14.05
N GLY A 51 -1.06 15.32 -12.85
CA GLY A 51 -0.37 15.89 -11.71
C GLY A 51 1.01 15.26 -11.67
N ARG A 52 2.07 16.08 -11.67
CA ARG A 52 3.45 15.59 -11.62
C ARG A 52 3.52 14.49 -10.58
N ARG A 53 3.92 13.29 -10.99
CA ARG A 53 4.09 12.17 -10.06
C ARG A 53 5.09 12.63 -9.01
N LYS A 54 4.65 12.68 -7.77
CA LYS A 54 5.53 13.04 -6.67
C LYS A 54 6.64 11.98 -6.60
N VAL A 55 7.87 12.42 -6.56
CA VAL A 55 9.01 11.52 -6.41
C VAL A 55 9.12 11.10 -4.95
N CYS A 56 9.36 9.82 -4.72
CA CYS A 56 9.56 9.32 -3.37
C CYS A 56 10.80 9.98 -2.75
N ARG A 57 10.63 10.62 -1.61
CA ARG A 57 11.69 11.35 -0.91
C ARG A 57 12.89 10.47 -0.57
N PHE A 58 12.63 9.27 -0.08
CA PHE A 58 13.67 8.30 0.26
C PHE A 58 14.35 7.65 -0.95
N CYS A 59 13.74 7.69 -2.14
CA CYS A 59 14.39 7.25 -3.37
C CYS A 59 15.26 8.34 -3.97
N ALA A 60 14.85 9.61 -3.82
CA ALA A 60 15.62 10.76 -4.29
C ALA A 60 16.89 10.95 -3.44
N ASP A 61 16.74 10.90 -2.13
CA ASP A 61 17.82 11.08 -1.17
C ASP A 61 18.22 9.74 -0.56
N LYS A 62 19.27 9.14 -1.07
CA LYS A 62 19.82 7.87 -0.55
C LYS A 62 20.39 7.99 0.87
N SER A 63 20.70 9.19 1.32
CA SER A 63 21.15 9.47 2.68
C SER A 63 20.01 9.38 3.71
N LEU A 64 18.77 9.63 3.29
CA LEU A 64 17.60 9.52 4.14
C LEU A 64 17.21 8.05 4.32
N LYS A 65 17.44 7.55 5.52
CA LYS A 65 16.96 6.22 5.94
C LYS A 65 15.72 6.36 6.78
N VAL A 66 14.83 5.38 6.67
CA VAL A 66 13.64 5.32 7.53
C VAL A 66 14.07 4.74 8.88
N ASP A 67 14.25 5.59 9.86
CA ASP A 67 14.59 5.18 11.23
C ASP A 67 13.47 5.61 12.20
N TYR A 68 13.10 4.74 13.13
CA TYR A 68 12.10 5.03 14.16
C TYR A 68 12.59 6.05 15.20
N LYS A 69 13.90 6.27 15.29
CA LYS A 69 14.52 7.25 16.17
C LYS A 69 14.44 8.67 15.65
N ASP A 70 14.32 8.83 14.34
CA ASP A 70 14.25 10.14 13.68
C ASP A 70 12.82 10.70 13.71
N VAL A 71 12.46 11.25 14.85
CA VAL A 71 11.13 11.83 15.11
C VAL A 71 10.80 12.99 14.14
N ARG A 72 11.79 13.78 13.74
CA ARG A 72 11.59 14.91 12.84
C ARG A 72 11.17 14.44 11.46
N THR A 73 11.89 13.49 10.89
CA THR A 73 11.55 12.92 9.59
C THR A 73 10.20 12.22 9.65
N LEU A 74 9.94 11.42 10.66
CA LEU A 74 8.67 10.72 10.83
C LEU A 74 7.49 11.67 11.05
N GLY A 75 7.69 12.77 11.77
CA GLY A 75 6.67 13.77 12.03
C GLY A 75 6.09 14.40 10.76
N SER A 76 6.90 14.56 9.71
CA SER A 76 6.42 15.07 8.42
C SER A 76 5.47 14.11 7.68
N PHE A 77 5.39 12.86 8.09
CA PHE A 77 4.51 11.83 7.51
C PHE A 77 3.32 11.48 8.40
N ILE A 78 3.09 12.26 9.42
CA ILE A 78 1.95 12.14 10.33
C ILE A 78 1.10 13.39 10.19
N THR A 79 -0.22 13.22 10.18
CA THR A 79 -1.18 14.34 10.19
C THR A 79 -1.28 14.92 11.59
N GLU A 80 -1.89 16.11 11.71
CA GLU A 80 -2.19 16.75 13.00
C GLU A 80 -2.98 15.83 13.94
N GLY A 81 -3.89 15.01 13.41
CA GLY A 81 -4.64 14.02 14.18
C GLY A 81 -3.86 12.75 14.55
N GLY A 82 -2.56 12.67 14.25
CA GLY A 82 -1.74 11.50 14.54
C GLY A 82 -1.85 10.36 13.52
N LYS A 83 -2.58 10.54 12.41
CA LYS A 83 -2.73 9.51 11.36
C LYS A 83 -1.54 9.51 10.41
N ILE A 84 -1.17 8.33 9.90
CA ILE A 84 -0.11 8.20 8.90
C ILE A 84 -0.60 8.73 7.55
N VAL A 85 0.18 9.61 6.93
CA VAL A 85 -0.11 10.19 5.61
C VAL A 85 -0.05 9.10 4.53
N PRO A 86 -1.09 8.93 3.68
CA PRO A 86 -1.10 7.92 2.64
C PRO A 86 -0.04 8.20 1.55
N SER A 87 0.39 7.16 0.84
CA SER A 87 1.44 7.24 -0.19
C SER A 87 1.09 8.21 -1.33
N ARG A 88 -0.18 8.30 -1.72
CA ARG A 88 -0.64 9.23 -2.76
C ARG A 88 -0.45 10.70 -2.36
N THR A 89 -0.50 11.02 -1.07
CA THR A 89 -0.29 12.37 -0.54
C THR A 89 1.19 12.65 -0.29
N SER A 90 1.89 11.71 0.33
CA SER A 90 3.32 11.83 0.62
C SER A 90 4.20 11.66 -0.61
N GLY A 91 3.72 10.92 -1.62
CA GLY A 91 4.50 10.59 -2.80
C GLY A 91 5.47 9.43 -2.61
N ASN A 92 5.45 8.77 -1.48
CA ASN A 92 6.35 7.66 -1.20
C ASN A 92 6.02 6.42 -2.04
N CYS A 93 7.06 5.67 -2.46
CA CYS A 93 6.87 4.39 -3.10
C CYS A 93 6.37 3.34 -2.10
N ALA A 94 5.79 2.26 -2.61
CA ALA A 94 5.21 1.20 -1.77
C ALA A 94 6.21 0.60 -0.77
N LYS A 95 7.47 0.43 -1.19
CA LYS A 95 8.53 -0.11 -0.33
C LYS A 95 8.79 0.79 0.87
N HIS A 96 9.07 2.07 0.62
CA HIS A 96 9.37 3.02 1.69
C HIS A 96 8.14 3.35 2.55
N GLN A 97 6.94 3.35 1.97
CA GLN A 97 5.71 3.52 2.73
C GLN A 97 5.49 2.39 3.76
N ARG A 98 5.80 1.15 3.41
CA ARG A 98 5.73 0.03 4.38
C ARG A 98 6.76 0.17 5.49
N GLN A 99 7.99 0.53 5.15
CA GLN A 99 9.05 0.77 6.14
C GLN A 99 8.68 1.92 7.07
N LEU A 100 8.15 3.01 6.52
CA LEU A 100 7.68 4.18 7.26
C LEU A 100 6.57 3.80 8.26
N ALA A 101 5.58 3.02 7.83
CA ALA A 101 4.50 2.58 8.71
C ALA A 101 5.02 1.75 9.90
N VAL A 102 5.99 0.88 9.65
CA VAL A 102 6.63 0.09 10.73
C VAL A 102 7.42 1.00 11.68
N ALA A 103 8.20 1.95 11.13
CA ALA A 103 8.99 2.88 11.93
C ALA A 103 8.09 3.77 12.82
N ILE A 104 6.98 4.28 12.29
CA ILE A 104 6.01 5.07 13.06
C ILE A 104 5.38 4.24 14.17
N LYS A 105 5.00 2.99 13.91
CA LYS A 105 4.45 2.11 14.94
C LYS A 105 5.45 1.85 16.06
N ARG A 106 6.72 1.61 15.72
CA ARG A 106 7.79 1.44 16.72
C ARG A 106 8.02 2.72 17.54
N ALA A 107 8.04 3.87 16.87
CA ALA A 107 8.19 5.16 17.55
C ALA A 107 7.03 5.45 18.52
N ARG A 108 5.82 5.06 18.19
CA ARG A 108 4.64 5.17 19.05
C ARG A 108 4.76 4.30 20.30
N VAL A 109 5.23 3.06 20.17
CA VAL A 109 5.44 2.16 21.30
C VAL A 109 6.49 2.73 22.27
N LEU A 110 7.51 3.40 21.74
CA LEU A 110 8.55 4.07 22.52
C LEU A 110 8.15 5.46 23.03
N ALA A 111 6.91 5.87 22.84
CA ALA A 111 6.40 7.20 23.20
C ALA A 111 7.15 8.38 22.53
N LEU A 112 7.84 8.15 21.42
CA LEU A 112 8.48 9.20 20.63
C LEU A 112 7.48 9.97 19.76
N LEU A 113 6.42 9.30 19.35
CA LEU A 113 5.33 9.86 18.56
C LEU A 113 3.98 9.57 19.21
N PRO A 114 3.00 10.49 19.11
CA PRO A 114 1.68 10.26 19.68
C PRO A 114 0.89 9.24 18.84
N PHE A 115 0.02 8.49 19.48
CA PHE A 115 -0.96 7.63 18.81
C PHE A 115 -2.09 8.47 18.21
N SER A 116 -2.53 9.49 18.95
CA SER A 116 -3.55 10.45 18.55
C SER A 116 -3.28 11.77 19.26
N THR A 117 -3.52 12.87 18.55
CA THR A 117 -3.44 14.22 19.12
C THR A 117 -4.82 14.79 19.42
N LEU A 118 -5.88 14.02 19.15
CA LEU A 118 -7.24 14.38 19.48
C LEU A 118 -7.45 14.15 20.99
N GLY A 119 -7.41 15.22 21.77
CA GLY A 119 -7.63 15.15 23.22
C GLY A 119 -6.52 15.75 24.07
N LEU A 120 -5.58 16.43 23.45
CA LEU A 120 -4.62 17.30 24.13
C LEU A 120 -5.09 18.74 24.13
#